data_67a50393cc3d3afadb4621d939ebf1c8
#
_entry.id   67a50393cc3d3afadb4621d939ebf1c8
#
_cell.length_a   1.000
_cell.length_b   1.000
_cell.length_c   1.000
_cell.angle_alpha   90.00
_cell.angle_beta   90.00
_cell.angle_gamma   90.00
#
_symmetry.space_group_name_H-M   'P 1'
#
loop_
_entity.id
_entity.type
_entity.pdbx_description
1 polymer ?
#
loop_
_entity_poly.entity_id
_entity_poly.type
_entity_poly.pdbx_seq_one_letter_code
_entity_poly.pdbx_strand_id
1 'polypeptide(L)'
;LGGPDKLDNVEPFLFNLFSDPDIFKLPFGEKGQKLFAGLISKYRAPKSAILYEEIGGSSPLHPNTLDQASALQKKLREVDDFQVHVAQRYWHPLIPEVIEKLSYESFDKIVLLPLFPQYSNTTTLSVINEWVRHGEGLIAPIIIQRFHQHPKYIEACKERIMEKIDQVPGKPHLLFSAHSIPKMRVKQGDPYQNEIEETVDLILENFHGYGHSLC
;
A
#
# COMPACT_ATOMS: atom_id res chain seq x y z
N LEU A 1 0.53 -0.71 3.45
CA LEU A 1 1.34 -0.01 4.47
C LEU A 1 0.79 -0.20 5.90
N GLY A 2 -0.52 -0.29 6.07
CA GLY A 2 -1.20 -0.31 7.36
C GLY A 2 -1.65 1.08 7.79
N GLY A 3 -2.41 1.12 8.89
CA GLY A 3 -2.90 2.34 9.52
C GLY A 3 -3.41 2.05 10.93
N PRO A 4 -3.52 3.06 11.81
CA PRO A 4 -3.93 2.86 13.19
C PRO A 4 -5.38 2.40 13.27
N ASP A 5 -5.64 1.42 14.13
CA ASP A 5 -6.95 0.83 14.38
C ASP A 5 -7.77 1.59 15.45
N LYS A 6 -7.15 2.55 16.13
CA LYS A 6 -7.76 3.50 17.07
C LYS A 6 -6.88 4.72 17.26
N LEU A 7 -7.43 5.80 17.84
CA LEU A 7 -6.72 7.07 18.04
C LEU A 7 -5.46 6.93 18.89
N ASP A 8 -5.48 6.13 19.94
CA ASP A 8 -4.32 5.89 20.83
C ASP A 8 -3.13 5.26 20.09
N ASN A 9 -3.39 4.61 18.96
CA ASN A 9 -2.39 3.91 18.16
C ASN A 9 -1.81 4.77 17.03
N VAL A 10 -2.21 6.03 16.92
CA VAL A 10 -1.67 6.97 15.92
C VAL A 10 -0.18 7.24 16.15
N GLU A 11 0.24 7.50 17.38
CA GLU A 11 1.67 7.74 17.69
C GLU A 11 2.54 6.49 17.42
N PRO A 12 2.21 5.29 17.91
CA PRO A 12 2.95 4.07 17.58
C PRO A 12 3.01 3.77 16.08
N PHE A 13 1.91 3.97 15.36
CA PHE A 13 1.89 3.82 13.90
C PHE A 13 2.86 4.79 13.21
N LEU A 14 2.83 6.07 13.59
CA LEU A 14 3.74 7.07 13.06
C LEU A 14 5.20 6.78 13.42
N PHE A 15 5.45 6.24 14.62
CA PHE A 15 6.79 5.81 15.02
C PHE A 15 7.33 4.73 14.08
N ASN A 16 6.53 3.71 13.77
CA ASN A 16 6.92 2.66 12.82
C ASN A 16 7.18 3.24 11.42
N LEU A 17 6.32 4.13 10.94
CA LEU A 17 6.47 4.79 9.65
C LEU A 17 7.77 5.62 9.56
N PHE A 18 8.06 6.44 10.57
CA PHE A 18 9.27 7.28 10.57
C PHE A 18 10.53 6.52 10.91
N SER A 19 10.42 5.31 11.45
CA SER A 19 11.55 4.41 11.68
C SER A 19 12.03 3.71 10.40
N ASP A 20 11.26 3.75 9.31
CA ASP A 20 11.61 3.07 8.07
C ASP A 20 12.76 3.79 7.33
N PRO A 21 13.95 3.17 7.20
CA PRO A 21 15.07 3.76 6.48
C PRO A 21 14.87 3.81 4.96
N ASP A 22 13.89 3.06 4.42
CA ASP A 22 13.56 3.08 3.00
C ASP A 22 12.74 4.33 2.63
N ILE A 23 12.03 4.92 3.61
CA ILE A 23 11.32 6.20 3.45
C ILE A 23 12.19 7.38 3.87
N PHE A 24 12.77 7.31 5.07
CA PHE A 24 13.57 8.38 5.67
C PHE A 24 14.96 7.86 6.02
N LYS A 25 15.93 8.10 5.16
CA LYS A 25 17.31 7.71 5.44
C LYS A 25 18.07 8.86 6.10
N LEU A 26 18.30 8.74 7.41
CA LEU A 26 19.07 9.71 8.18
C LEU A 26 20.55 9.30 8.29
N PRO A 27 21.47 10.29 8.38
CA PRO A 27 22.92 10.01 8.41
C PRO A 27 23.42 9.44 9.73
N PHE A 28 22.57 9.31 10.76
CA PHE A 28 22.95 8.95 12.12
C PHE A 28 22.78 7.45 12.46
N GLY A 29 22.58 6.59 11.45
CA GLY A 29 22.36 5.16 11.62
C GLY A 29 21.04 4.82 12.33
N GLU A 30 20.84 3.56 12.70
CA GLU A 30 19.58 3.04 13.24
C GLU A 30 19.16 3.73 14.55
N LYS A 31 20.09 3.98 15.46
CA LYS A 31 19.79 4.65 16.74
C LYS A 31 19.31 6.08 16.53
N GLY A 32 19.94 6.81 15.62
CA GLY A 32 19.53 8.17 15.26
C GLY A 32 18.17 8.17 14.55
N GLN A 33 17.90 7.19 13.70
CA GLN A 33 16.62 6.99 13.04
C GLN A 33 15.49 6.79 14.08
N LYS A 34 15.65 5.88 15.04
CA LYS A 34 14.65 5.62 16.10
C LYS A 34 14.43 6.84 17.01
N LEU A 35 15.49 7.57 17.36
CA LEU A 35 15.36 8.80 18.14
C LEU A 35 14.56 9.86 17.38
N PHE A 36 14.87 10.08 16.11
CA PHE A 36 14.13 10.99 15.24
C PHE A 36 12.67 10.55 15.11
N ALA A 37 12.42 9.26 14.85
CA ALA A 37 11.08 8.71 14.74
C ALA A 37 10.25 8.96 16.01
N GLY A 38 10.83 8.76 17.19
CA GLY A 38 10.15 9.02 18.47
C GLY A 38 9.79 10.50 18.66
N LEU A 39 10.67 11.42 18.30
CA LEU A 39 10.39 12.86 18.41
C LEU A 39 9.33 13.32 17.41
N ILE A 40 9.46 12.92 16.15
CA ILE A 40 8.54 13.37 15.10
C ILE A 40 7.15 12.72 15.23
N SER A 41 7.06 11.44 15.62
CA SER A 41 5.78 10.78 15.86
C SER A 41 5.01 11.44 16.98
N LYS A 42 5.65 11.70 18.11
CA LYS A 42 5.05 12.41 19.25
C LYS A 42 4.55 13.82 18.87
N TYR A 43 5.34 14.55 18.07
CA TYR A 43 4.96 15.88 17.60
C TYR A 43 3.77 15.85 16.63
N ARG A 44 3.73 14.85 15.73
CA ARG A 44 2.71 14.77 14.69
C ARG A 44 1.44 14.04 15.12
N ALA A 45 1.51 13.17 16.13
CA ALA A 45 0.38 12.34 16.55
C ALA A 45 -0.89 13.13 16.89
N PRO A 46 -0.85 14.22 17.65
CA PRO A 46 -2.06 14.97 17.98
C PRO A 46 -2.78 15.50 16.74
N LYS A 47 -2.03 16.06 15.79
CA LYS A 47 -2.58 16.59 14.53
C LYS A 47 -3.12 15.47 13.63
N SER A 48 -2.43 14.35 13.56
CA SER A 48 -2.88 13.19 12.79
C SER A 48 -4.11 12.54 13.43
N ALA A 49 -4.20 12.48 14.75
CA ALA A 49 -5.35 11.93 15.46
C ALA A 49 -6.65 12.67 15.11
N ILE A 50 -6.60 14.01 15.01
CA ILE A 50 -7.76 14.82 14.59
C ILE A 50 -8.26 14.37 13.19
N LEU A 51 -7.35 14.16 12.25
CA LEU A 51 -7.72 13.69 10.90
C LEU A 51 -8.30 12.27 10.91
N TYR A 52 -7.78 11.39 11.78
CA TYR A 52 -8.37 10.06 11.96
C TYR A 52 -9.73 10.12 12.65
N GLU A 53 -9.94 11.05 13.59
CA GLU A 53 -11.24 11.27 14.23
C GLU A 53 -12.32 11.66 13.22
N GLU A 54 -11.99 12.52 12.25
CA GLU A 54 -12.89 12.95 11.16
C GLU A 54 -13.37 11.78 10.29
N ILE A 55 -12.60 10.70 10.20
CA ILE A 55 -12.95 9.51 9.41
C ILE A 55 -13.44 8.32 10.27
N GLY A 56 -13.81 8.57 11.52
CA GLY A 56 -14.39 7.56 12.43
C GLY A 56 -13.43 6.98 13.45
N GLY A 57 -12.28 7.61 13.70
CA GLY A 57 -11.34 7.28 14.79
C GLY A 57 -10.34 6.17 14.48
N SER A 58 -10.36 5.62 13.25
CA SER A 58 -9.46 4.55 12.81
C SER A 58 -9.22 4.58 11.31
N SER A 59 -8.19 3.88 10.85
CA SER A 59 -7.98 3.64 9.43
C SER A 59 -8.89 2.51 8.92
N PRO A 60 -9.64 2.71 7.82
CA PRO A 60 -10.41 1.63 7.19
C PRO A 60 -9.54 0.63 6.43
N LEU A 61 -8.23 0.85 6.37
CA LEU A 61 -7.32 0.07 5.52
C LEU A 61 -7.27 -1.41 5.93
N HIS A 62 -7.19 -1.70 7.24
CA HIS A 62 -7.07 -3.08 7.71
C HIS A 62 -8.33 -3.91 7.42
N PRO A 63 -9.56 -3.49 7.82
CA PRO A 63 -10.76 -4.23 7.47
C PRO A 63 -10.94 -4.40 5.96
N ASN A 64 -10.71 -3.36 5.16
CA ASN A 64 -10.78 -3.48 3.70
C ASN A 64 -9.76 -4.49 3.14
N THR A 65 -8.56 -4.55 3.72
CA THR A 65 -7.54 -5.53 3.31
C THR A 65 -7.95 -6.95 3.67
N LEU A 66 -8.60 -7.16 4.83
CA LEU A 66 -9.14 -8.47 5.23
C LEU A 66 -10.24 -8.93 4.27
N ASP A 67 -11.13 -8.04 3.85
CA ASP A 67 -12.17 -8.34 2.88
C ASP A 67 -11.58 -8.74 1.51
N GLN A 68 -10.56 -8.00 1.05
CA GLN A 68 -9.81 -8.33 -0.17
C GLN A 68 -9.11 -9.69 -0.05
N ALA A 69 -8.46 -9.96 1.09
CA ALA A 69 -7.79 -11.23 1.33
C ALA A 69 -8.78 -12.41 1.36
N SER A 70 -9.93 -12.22 1.99
CA SER A 70 -11.01 -13.22 2.03
C SER A 70 -11.55 -13.52 0.62
N ALA A 71 -11.81 -12.50 -0.17
CA ALA A 71 -12.25 -12.65 -1.54
C ALA A 71 -11.20 -13.35 -2.42
N LEU A 72 -9.93 -12.98 -2.28
CA LEU A 72 -8.81 -13.60 -2.97
C LEU A 72 -8.65 -15.07 -2.55
N GLN A 73 -8.70 -15.36 -1.24
CA GLN A 73 -8.63 -16.72 -0.70
C GLN A 73 -9.71 -17.62 -1.30
N LYS A 74 -10.94 -17.13 -1.40
CA LYS A 74 -12.04 -17.85 -2.01
C LYS A 74 -11.76 -18.21 -3.47
N LYS A 75 -11.24 -17.24 -4.23
CA LYS A 75 -10.92 -17.45 -5.66
C LYS A 75 -9.72 -18.37 -5.88
N LEU A 76 -8.69 -18.26 -5.07
CA LEU A 76 -7.50 -19.09 -5.19
C LEU A 76 -7.77 -20.55 -4.83
N ARG A 77 -8.66 -20.85 -3.87
CA ARG A 77 -9.09 -22.20 -3.53
C ARG A 77 -9.82 -22.94 -4.66
N GLU A 78 -10.36 -22.20 -5.63
CA GLU A 78 -10.93 -22.80 -6.86
C GLU A 78 -9.84 -23.35 -7.79
N VAL A 79 -8.57 -22.95 -7.57
CA VAL A 79 -7.41 -23.28 -8.44
C VAL A 79 -6.49 -24.31 -7.77
N ASP A 80 -6.12 -24.07 -6.50
CA ASP A 80 -5.19 -24.92 -5.75
C ASP A 80 -5.30 -24.61 -4.23
N ASP A 81 -4.56 -25.35 -3.40
CA ASP A 81 -4.52 -25.15 -1.95
C ASP A 81 -3.67 -23.94 -1.56
N PHE A 82 -4.21 -22.75 -1.81
CA PHE A 82 -3.61 -21.49 -1.38
C PHE A 82 -4.06 -21.09 0.00
N GLN A 83 -3.16 -20.48 0.77
CA GLN A 83 -3.44 -19.76 2.01
C GLN A 83 -3.09 -18.29 1.84
N VAL A 84 -4.03 -17.40 2.14
CA VAL A 84 -3.82 -15.94 2.04
C VAL A 84 -3.62 -15.35 3.43
N HIS A 85 -2.46 -14.73 3.64
CA HIS A 85 -2.09 -14.04 4.86
C HIS A 85 -1.98 -12.54 4.61
N VAL A 86 -2.56 -11.72 5.49
CA VAL A 86 -2.42 -10.27 5.47
C VAL A 86 -1.19 -9.89 6.29
N ALA A 87 -0.31 -9.09 5.71
CA ALA A 87 0.81 -8.47 6.39
C ALA A 87 0.86 -6.98 6.07
N GLN A 88 1.20 -6.16 7.05
CA GLN A 88 1.28 -4.71 6.91
C GLN A 88 2.69 -4.21 7.27
N ARG A 89 3.07 -3.06 6.72
CA ARG A 89 4.43 -2.52 6.91
C ARG A 89 4.59 -1.77 8.23
N TYR A 90 3.55 -1.01 8.65
CA TYR A 90 3.67 -0.09 9.78
C TYR A 90 2.62 -0.31 10.87
N TRP A 91 1.70 -1.24 10.70
CA TRP A 91 0.72 -1.62 11.72
C TRP A 91 0.43 -3.12 11.66
N HIS A 92 -0.18 -3.63 12.72
CA HIS A 92 -0.43 -5.07 12.87
C HIS A 92 -1.49 -5.61 11.88
N PRO A 93 -1.33 -6.85 11.43
CA PRO A 93 -0.17 -7.72 11.65
C PRO A 93 1.05 -7.24 10.85
N LEU A 94 2.18 -7.02 11.53
CA LEU A 94 3.42 -6.59 10.89
C LEU A 94 4.02 -7.72 10.04
N ILE A 95 4.80 -7.37 9.01
CA ILE A 95 5.51 -8.36 8.16
C ILE A 95 6.34 -9.34 9.00
N PRO A 96 7.16 -8.91 10.01
CA PRO A 96 7.89 -9.85 10.86
C PRO A 96 7.00 -10.82 11.64
N GLU A 97 5.84 -10.38 12.13
CA GLU A 97 4.89 -11.24 12.86
C GLU A 97 4.30 -12.33 11.96
N VAL A 98 4.01 -11.97 10.72
CA VAL A 98 3.51 -12.94 9.73
C VAL A 98 4.61 -13.91 9.32
N ILE A 99 5.84 -13.44 9.12
CA ILE A 99 7.01 -14.28 8.84
C ILE A 99 7.23 -15.29 9.98
N GLU A 100 7.19 -14.85 11.23
CA GLU A 100 7.30 -15.73 12.39
C GLU A 100 6.22 -16.84 12.36
N LYS A 101 4.97 -16.47 12.10
CA LYS A 101 3.89 -17.45 11.94
C LYS A 101 4.18 -18.46 10.82
N LEU A 102 4.59 -17.96 9.64
CA LEU A 102 4.89 -18.81 8.48
C LEU A 102 6.07 -19.75 8.72
N SER A 103 6.99 -19.44 9.63
CA SER A 103 8.15 -20.29 9.93
C SER A 103 7.79 -21.61 10.61
N TYR A 104 6.59 -21.71 11.17
CA TYR A 104 6.06 -22.95 11.77
C TYR A 104 5.22 -23.80 10.80
N GLU A 105 5.04 -23.34 9.57
CA GLU A 105 4.25 -23.98 8.54
C GLU A 105 5.15 -24.43 7.38
N SER A 106 4.69 -25.39 6.58
CA SER A 106 5.43 -25.86 5.38
C SER A 106 4.68 -25.42 4.14
N PHE A 107 5.39 -24.79 3.21
CA PHE A 107 4.86 -24.33 1.93
C PHE A 107 5.77 -24.76 0.79
N ASP A 108 5.18 -25.11 -0.36
CA ASP A 108 5.95 -25.35 -1.59
C ASP A 108 6.42 -24.03 -2.21
N LYS A 109 5.62 -22.98 -2.06
CA LYS A 109 5.88 -21.65 -2.63
C LYS A 109 5.30 -20.56 -1.76
N ILE A 110 5.96 -19.42 -1.75
CA ILE A 110 5.46 -18.18 -1.15
C ILE A 110 5.32 -17.14 -2.27
N VAL A 111 4.19 -16.42 -2.29
CA VAL A 111 3.96 -15.30 -3.22
C VAL A 111 3.76 -14.05 -2.39
N LEU A 112 4.60 -13.04 -2.62
CA LEU A 112 4.39 -11.69 -2.09
C LEU A 112 3.61 -10.85 -3.10
N LEU A 113 2.44 -10.39 -2.67
CA LEU A 113 1.59 -9.48 -3.43
C LEU A 113 1.43 -8.15 -2.68
N PRO A 114 2.37 -7.20 -2.81
CA PRO A 114 2.15 -5.84 -2.33
C PRO A 114 0.96 -5.23 -3.06
N LEU A 115 -0.06 -4.78 -2.31
CA LEU A 115 -1.29 -4.21 -2.90
C LEU A 115 -1.08 -2.75 -3.33
N PHE A 116 0.03 -2.51 -4.03
CA PHE A 116 0.35 -1.26 -4.70
C PHE A 116 0.42 -1.53 -6.19
N PRO A 117 -0.57 -1.11 -6.98
CA PRO A 117 -0.56 -1.36 -8.42
C PRO A 117 0.69 -0.80 -9.09
N GLN A 118 1.09 0.42 -8.71
CA GLN A 118 2.30 1.08 -9.18
C GLN A 118 3.46 0.81 -8.22
N TYR A 119 4.64 0.59 -8.79
CA TYR A 119 5.86 0.44 -8.01
C TYR A 119 6.38 1.79 -7.49
N SER A 120 6.83 1.80 -6.25
CA SER A 120 7.66 2.87 -5.69
C SER A 120 8.68 2.31 -4.71
N ASN A 121 9.83 2.98 -4.63
CA ASN A 121 10.84 2.65 -3.63
C ASN A 121 10.34 2.82 -2.18
N THR A 122 9.35 3.68 -1.97
CA THR A 122 8.76 3.95 -0.65
C THR A 122 7.61 3.02 -0.27
N THR A 123 7.12 2.22 -1.18
CA THR A 123 6.02 1.28 -0.95
C THR A 123 6.45 -0.15 -1.24
N THR A 124 6.47 -0.54 -2.50
CA THR A 124 6.78 -1.91 -2.90
C THR A 124 8.18 -2.33 -2.45
N LEU A 125 9.20 -1.49 -2.69
CA LEU A 125 10.57 -1.83 -2.29
C LEU A 125 10.71 -1.91 -0.76
N SER A 126 10.08 -1.00 0.00
CA SER A 126 10.09 -1.06 1.47
C SER A 126 9.51 -2.38 2.00
N VAL A 127 8.39 -2.87 1.39
CA VAL A 127 7.80 -4.17 1.74
C VAL A 127 8.77 -5.32 1.42
N ILE A 128 9.38 -5.30 0.24
CA ILE A 128 10.34 -6.33 -0.18
C ILE A 128 11.56 -6.34 0.74
N ASN A 129 12.13 -5.17 1.05
CA ASN A 129 13.28 -5.05 1.94
C ASN A 129 12.96 -5.56 3.35
N GLU A 130 11.76 -5.28 3.87
CA GLU A 130 11.34 -5.79 5.17
C GLU A 130 11.20 -7.31 5.18
N TRP A 131 10.65 -7.88 4.12
CA TRP A 131 10.62 -9.33 3.96
C TRP A 131 12.04 -9.91 3.94
N VAL A 132 12.96 -9.32 3.19
CA VAL A 132 14.36 -9.79 3.11
C VAL A 132 15.07 -9.70 4.46
N ARG A 133 14.79 -8.67 5.27
CA ARG A 133 15.38 -8.51 6.61
C ARG A 133 14.98 -9.61 7.59
N HIS A 134 13.78 -10.16 7.46
CA HIS A 134 13.19 -11.05 8.45
C HIS A 134 12.88 -12.46 7.94
N GLY A 135 12.81 -12.66 6.63
CA GLY A 135 12.42 -13.93 5.99
C GLY A 135 13.57 -14.93 5.80
N GLU A 136 14.71 -14.76 6.49
CA GLU A 136 15.81 -15.73 6.45
C GLU A 136 15.31 -17.10 6.93
N GLY A 137 15.62 -18.14 6.17
CA GLY A 137 15.17 -19.51 6.43
C GLY A 137 13.82 -19.89 5.80
N LEU A 138 13.04 -18.95 5.29
CA LEU A 138 11.86 -19.24 4.47
C LEU A 138 12.23 -19.46 3.00
N ILE A 139 11.32 -20.13 2.28
CA ILE A 139 11.42 -20.25 0.81
C ILE A 139 11.43 -18.86 0.18
N ALA A 140 12.32 -18.63 -0.77
CA ALA A 140 12.40 -17.37 -1.50
C ALA A 140 11.06 -17.06 -2.21
N PRO A 141 10.44 -15.91 -1.96
CA PRO A 141 9.13 -15.62 -2.50
C PRO A 141 9.16 -15.26 -3.98
N ILE A 142 8.11 -15.60 -4.68
CA ILE A 142 7.77 -15.02 -5.98
C ILE A 142 7.14 -13.64 -5.69
N ILE A 143 7.68 -12.57 -6.25
CA ILE A 143 7.24 -11.21 -5.93
C ILE A 143 6.49 -10.60 -7.11
N ILE A 144 5.23 -10.22 -6.90
CA ILE A 144 4.44 -9.44 -7.85
C ILE A 144 4.69 -7.96 -7.55
N GLN A 145 5.69 -7.38 -8.21
CA GLN A 145 6.16 -6.03 -7.88
C GLN A 145 5.21 -4.91 -8.32
N ARG A 146 4.43 -5.14 -9.37
CA ARG A 146 3.52 -4.15 -9.98
C ARG A 146 2.44 -4.84 -10.80
N PHE A 147 1.28 -4.20 -10.92
CA PHE A 147 0.18 -4.68 -11.76
C PHE A 147 -0.68 -3.53 -12.31
N HIS A 148 -0.12 -2.33 -12.39
CA HIS A 148 -0.80 -1.11 -12.82
C HIS A 148 -1.36 -1.15 -14.26
N GLN A 149 -0.78 -1.99 -15.13
CA GLN A 149 -1.26 -2.20 -16.50
C GLN A 149 -2.07 -3.49 -16.67
N HIS A 150 -2.28 -4.24 -15.56
CA HIS A 150 -2.97 -5.52 -15.68
C HIS A 150 -4.42 -5.31 -16.16
N PRO A 151 -4.88 -5.97 -17.25
CA PRO A 151 -6.20 -5.68 -17.86
C PRO A 151 -7.35 -5.74 -16.88
N LYS A 152 -7.40 -6.74 -15.99
CA LYS A 152 -8.45 -6.86 -14.98
C LYS A 152 -8.41 -5.77 -13.91
N TYR A 153 -7.24 -5.24 -13.60
CA TYR A 153 -7.12 -4.08 -12.70
C TYR A 153 -7.68 -2.82 -13.35
N ILE A 154 -7.32 -2.58 -14.61
CA ILE A 154 -7.83 -1.44 -15.38
C ILE A 154 -9.34 -1.54 -15.58
N GLU A 155 -9.85 -2.75 -15.91
CA GLU A 155 -11.30 -3.01 -16.03
C GLU A 155 -12.04 -2.70 -14.72
N ALA A 156 -11.54 -3.20 -13.59
CA ALA A 156 -12.13 -2.92 -12.28
C ALA A 156 -12.14 -1.40 -11.95
N CYS A 157 -11.11 -0.66 -12.33
CA CYS A 157 -11.10 0.81 -12.19
C CYS A 157 -12.17 1.46 -13.07
N LYS A 158 -12.29 1.03 -14.33
CA LYS A 158 -13.32 1.53 -15.28
C LYS A 158 -14.72 1.26 -14.75
N GLU A 159 -15.00 0.06 -14.24
CA GLU A 159 -16.29 -0.30 -13.65
C GLU A 159 -16.65 0.62 -12.47
N ARG A 160 -15.72 0.85 -11.55
CA ARG A 160 -15.94 1.75 -10.39
C ARG A 160 -16.22 3.19 -10.81
N ILE A 161 -15.57 3.68 -11.86
CA ILE A 161 -15.83 5.01 -12.42
C ILE A 161 -17.21 5.06 -13.04
N MET A 162 -17.58 4.07 -13.88
CA MET A 162 -18.89 4.01 -14.52
C MET A 162 -20.03 3.98 -13.51
N GLU A 163 -19.93 3.14 -12.45
CA GLU A 163 -20.93 3.11 -11.36
C GLU A 163 -21.19 4.49 -10.74
N LYS A 164 -20.17 5.37 -10.71
CA LYS A 164 -20.32 6.72 -10.17
C LYS A 164 -20.82 7.72 -11.18
N ILE A 165 -20.40 7.61 -12.43
CA ILE A 165 -20.90 8.45 -13.54
C ILE A 165 -22.42 8.30 -13.66
N ASP A 166 -22.94 7.08 -13.57
CA ASP A 166 -24.37 6.80 -13.68
C ASP A 166 -25.22 7.43 -12.56
N GLN A 167 -24.57 7.84 -11.45
CA GLN A 167 -25.22 8.48 -10.31
C GLN A 167 -25.18 10.03 -10.38
N VAL A 168 -24.43 10.60 -11.33
CA VAL A 168 -24.22 12.05 -11.44
C VAL A 168 -24.91 12.58 -12.69
N PRO A 169 -25.77 13.61 -12.59
CA PRO A 169 -26.41 14.21 -13.76
C PRO A 169 -25.39 14.91 -14.66
N GLY A 170 -25.56 14.72 -15.97
CA GLY A 170 -24.70 15.36 -16.98
C GLY A 170 -23.40 14.59 -17.25
N LYS A 171 -22.38 15.31 -17.70
CA LYS A 171 -21.07 14.75 -18.05
C LYS A 171 -20.00 15.24 -17.05
N PRO A 172 -19.69 14.44 -16.03
CA PRO A 172 -18.75 14.87 -15.00
C PRO A 172 -17.31 14.99 -15.54
N HIS A 173 -16.51 15.83 -14.88
CA HIS A 173 -15.08 15.87 -15.06
C HIS A 173 -14.42 14.80 -14.19
N LEU A 174 -13.52 13.98 -14.75
CA LEU A 174 -12.82 12.91 -14.04
C LEU A 174 -11.57 13.48 -13.38
N LEU A 175 -11.53 13.51 -12.06
CA LEU A 175 -10.36 13.92 -11.30
C LEU A 175 -9.62 12.70 -10.77
N PHE A 176 -8.43 12.45 -11.29
CA PHE A 176 -7.51 11.44 -10.79
C PHE A 176 -6.60 12.07 -9.74
N SER A 177 -6.64 11.55 -8.52
CA SER A 177 -5.79 12.01 -7.42
C SER A 177 -4.79 10.93 -7.05
N ALA A 178 -3.49 11.24 -7.20
CA ALA A 178 -2.39 10.35 -6.86
C ALA A 178 -1.63 10.87 -5.63
N HIS A 179 -1.04 9.95 -4.86
CA HIS A 179 -0.18 10.35 -3.76
C HIS A 179 1.11 10.99 -4.29
N SER A 180 1.46 12.16 -3.81
CA SER A 180 2.68 12.84 -4.24
C SER A 180 3.94 12.18 -3.67
N ILE A 181 5.00 12.10 -4.48
CA ILE A 181 6.34 11.72 -4.03
C ILE A 181 7.33 12.86 -4.27
N PRO A 182 8.40 12.98 -3.47
CA PRO A 182 9.40 14.03 -3.66
C PRO A 182 10.02 13.97 -5.06
N LYS A 183 10.12 15.11 -5.73
CA LYS A 183 10.76 15.22 -7.07
C LYS A 183 12.16 14.62 -7.15
N MET A 184 12.88 14.62 -6.02
CA MET A 184 14.20 13.99 -5.94
C MET A 184 14.14 12.48 -6.21
N ARG A 185 13.10 11.79 -5.71
CA ARG A 185 12.93 10.34 -5.95
C ARG A 185 12.63 10.03 -7.42
N VAL A 186 11.80 10.85 -8.05
CA VAL A 186 11.56 10.74 -9.51
C VAL A 186 12.87 10.92 -10.29
N LYS A 187 13.67 11.92 -9.93
CA LYS A 187 15.00 12.13 -10.54
C LYS A 187 15.99 10.99 -10.29
N GLN A 188 15.81 10.24 -9.22
CA GLN A 188 16.60 9.07 -8.87
C GLN A 188 16.07 7.77 -9.51
N GLY A 189 15.05 7.86 -10.37
CA GLY A 189 14.53 6.74 -11.14
C GLY A 189 13.38 5.97 -10.48
N ASP A 190 12.68 6.55 -9.47
CA ASP A 190 11.44 5.96 -8.98
C ASP A 190 10.37 6.02 -10.08
N PRO A 191 9.83 4.89 -10.54
CA PRO A 191 8.94 4.87 -11.71
C PRO A 191 7.49 5.26 -11.39
N TYR A 192 7.16 5.53 -10.13
CA TYR A 192 5.80 5.71 -9.65
C TYR A 192 4.99 6.72 -10.46
N GLN A 193 5.57 7.89 -10.77
CA GLN A 193 4.87 8.92 -11.54
C GLN A 193 4.47 8.40 -12.92
N ASN A 194 5.41 7.81 -13.66
CA ASN A 194 5.15 7.28 -15.00
C ASN A 194 4.09 6.17 -14.96
N GLU A 195 4.15 5.27 -13.96
CA GLU A 195 3.19 4.18 -13.81
C GLU A 195 1.78 4.67 -13.43
N ILE A 196 1.67 5.80 -12.71
CA ILE A 196 0.38 6.47 -12.48
C ILE A 196 -0.17 7.05 -13.79
N GLU A 197 0.65 7.76 -14.55
CA GLU A 197 0.27 8.34 -15.84
C GLU A 197 -0.19 7.24 -16.81
N GLU A 198 0.56 6.15 -16.94
CA GLU A 198 0.17 4.97 -17.74
C GLU A 198 -1.16 4.35 -17.28
N THR A 199 -1.39 4.26 -15.97
CA THR A 199 -2.67 3.75 -15.42
C THR A 199 -3.83 4.66 -15.84
N VAL A 200 -3.66 5.97 -15.74
CA VAL A 200 -4.69 6.96 -16.11
C VAL A 200 -4.99 6.88 -17.60
N ASP A 201 -3.95 6.81 -18.45
CA ASP A 201 -4.10 6.70 -19.90
C ASP A 201 -4.91 5.46 -20.30
N LEU A 202 -4.58 4.29 -19.73
CA LEU A 202 -5.30 3.04 -19.97
C LEU A 202 -6.77 3.08 -19.51
N ILE A 203 -7.04 3.78 -18.41
CA ILE A 203 -8.43 3.98 -17.96
C ILE A 203 -9.17 4.87 -18.93
N LEU A 204 -8.57 5.98 -19.38
CA LEU A 204 -9.20 6.99 -20.24
C LEU A 204 -9.55 6.49 -21.64
N GLU A 205 -8.95 5.40 -22.12
CA GLU A 205 -9.32 4.77 -23.40
C GLU A 205 -10.83 4.53 -23.56
N ASN A 206 -11.55 4.28 -22.47
CA ASN A 206 -13.01 4.05 -22.49
C ASN A 206 -13.83 5.32 -22.17
N PHE A 207 -13.17 6.45 -21.85
CA PHE A 207 -13.85 7.69 -21.43
C PHE A 207 -13.64 8.83 -22.42
N HIS A 208 -13.66 8.52 -23.73
CA HIS A 208 -13.54 9.51 -24.78
C HIS A 208 -14.57 10.64 -24.64
N GLY A 209 -14.07 11.86 -24.66
CA GLY A 209 -14.89 13.07 -24.54
C GLY A 209 -15.27 13.46 -23.11
N TYR A 210 -14.84 12.76 -22.07
CA TYR A 210 -14.86 13.28 -20.69
C TYR A 210 -13.68 14.21 -20.47
N GLY A 211 -13.90 15.36 -19.82
CA GLY A 211 -12.79 16.18 -19.30
C GLY A 211 -12.12 15.44 -18.16
N HIS A 212 -10.81 15.54 -18.04
CA HIS A 212 -10.07 14.92 -16.95
C HIS A 212 -8.89 15.76 -16.48
N SER A 213 -8.42 15.49 -15.27
CA SER A 213 -7.20 16.03 -14.68
C SER A 213 -6.55 15.00 -13.77
N LEU A 214 -5.21 15.01 -13.73
CA LEU A 214 -4.40 14.24 -12.78
C LEU A 214 -3.68 15.22 -11.84
N CYS A 215 -3.79 15.01 -10.52
CA CYS A 215 -3.14 15.84 -9.50
C CYS A 215 -2.42 14.99 -8.42
#